data_ab77c1d5b7a8e9587ee90f9b7e0a64b4
#
_entry.id   ab77c1d5b7a8e9587ee90f9b7e0a64b4
#
_cell.length_a   1.000
_cell.length_b   1.000
_cell.length_c   1.000
_cell.angle_alpha   90.00
_cell.angle_beta   90.00
_cell.angle_gamma   90.00
#
_symmetry.space_group_name_H-M   'P 1'
#
loop_
_entity.id
_entity.type
_entity.pdbx_description
1 polymer ?
#
loop_
_entity_poly.entity_id
_entity_poly.type
_entity_poly.pdbx_seq_one_letter_code
_entity_poly.pdbx_strand_id
1 'polypeptide(L)'
;MLRPDGSLDQDWHGQMAEALWAFQDRLPALSEATLQIGSDLGYSLRGWVVEEEGLRHYVVTKHNETDDAILAKVLAEVQARGMLEGMHIHANGNNLAFLPKGLAKRLAVQEWLRRDAESHGDRPVLGFGDSITDLGFMDLCHMWATPARSQLAKAVEEMINE
;
A
#
# COMPACT_ATOMS: atom_id res chain seq x y z
N MET A 1 8.66 -5.66 10.02
CA MET A 1 8.74 -4.80 11.23
C MET A 1 10.12 -4.99 11.85
N LEU A 2 10.71 -3.93 12.41
CA LEU A 2 11.96 -4.04 13.15
C LEU A 2 11.69 -3.98 14.64
N ARG A 3 12.53 -4.65 15.42
CA ARG A 3 12.57 -4.56 16.88
C ARG A 3 13.27 -3.26 17.32
N PRO A 4 13.16 -2.82 18.59
CA PRO A 4 13.80 -1.59 19.08
C PRO A 4 15.32 -1.54 18.90
N ASP A 5 15.99 -2.70 18.84
CA ASP A 5 17.44 -2.82 18.58
C ASP A 5 17.80 -2.78 17.09
N GLY A 6 16.81 -2.60 16.20
CA GLY A 6 16.98 -2.56 14.76
C GLY A 6 17.03 -3.94 14.09
N SER A 7 16.94 -5.03 14.82
CA SER A 7 16.89 -6.38 14.26
C SER A 7 15.52 -6.67 13.62
N LEU A 8 15.50 -7.59 12.65
CA LEU A 8 14.26 -8.06 12.05
C LEU A 8 13.40 -8.79 13.08
N ASP A 9 12.14 -8.44 13.15
CA ASP A 9 11.15 -9.18 13.91
C ASP A 9 10.78 -10.46 13.16
N GLN A 10 11.38 -11.57 13.57
CA GLN A 10 11.23 -12.87 12.90
C GLN A 10 9.80 -13.41 12.96
N ASP A 11 9.08 -13.15 14.05
CA ASP A 11 7.70 -13.62 14.22
C ASP A 11 6.77 -12.87 13.25
N TRP A 12 6.93 -11.54 13.16
CA TRP A 12 6.20 -10.72 12.18
C TRP A 12 6.58 -11.08 10.74
N HIS A 13 7.87 -11.31 10.48
CA HIS A 13 8.33 -11.71 9.14
C HIS A 13 7.71 -13.06 8.73
N GLY A 14 7.68 -14.06 9.63
CA GLY A 14 7.05 -15.33 9.38
C GLY A 14 5.55 -15.23 9.07
N GLN A 15 4.82 -14.41 9.84
CA GLN A 15 3.39 -14.15 9.59
C GLN A 15 3.17 -13.50 8.22
N MET A 16 4.01 -12.52 7.83
CA MET A 16 3.93 -11.90 6.52
C MET A 16 4.29 -12.85 5.39
N ALA A 17 5.30 -13.71 5.58
CA ALA A 17 5.67 -14.72 4.60
C ALA A 17 4.52 -15.69 4.33
N GLU A 18 3.83 -16.13 5.38
CA GLU A 18 2.63 -16.98 5.26
C GLU A 18 1.48 -16.25 4.53
N ALA A 19 1.17 -15.02 4.95
CA ALA A 19 0.11 -14.22 4.34
C ALA A 19 0.36 -13.88 2.87
N LEU A 20 1.62 -13.77 2.45
CA LEU A 20 2.03 -13.39 1.11
C LEU A 20 2.44 -14.58 0.23
N TRP A 21 2.45 -15.80 0.78
CA TRP A 21 2.93 -16.99 0.08
C TRP A 21 2.32 -17.18 -1.31
N ALA A 22 1.00 -17.08 -1.42
CA ALA A 22 0.27 -17.27 -2.68
C ALA A 22 0.56 -16.19 -3.75
N PHE A 23 1.24 -15.12 -3.37
CA PHE A 23 1.53 -13.98 -4.25
C PHE A 23 2.99 -13.94 -4.71
N GLN A 24 3.88 -14.78 -4.17
CA GLN A 24 5.31 -14.69 -4.45
C GLN A 24 5.66 -14.82 -5.94
N ASP A 25 5.01 -15.73 -6.65
CA ASP A 25 5.19 -15.89 -8.10
C ASP A 25 4.25 -14.98 -8.92
N ARG A 26 3.12 -14.58 -8.34
CA ARG A 26 2.15 -13.73 -9.02
C ARG A 26 2.62 -12.27 -9.14
N LEU A 27 3.36 -11.75 -8.16
CA LEU A 27 3.83 -10.37 -8.18
C LEU A 27 4.80 -10.08 -9.33
N PRO A 28 5.84 -10.89 -9.61
CA PRO A 28 6.67 -10.72 -10.80
C PRO A 28 5.87 -10.80 -12.11
N ALA A 29 5.01 -11.81 -12.24
CA ALA A 29 4.17 -11.99 -13.42
C ALA A 29 3.23 -10.79 -13.64
N LEU A 30 2.64 -10.24 -12.57
CA LEU A 30 1.80 -9.04 -12.63
C LEU A 30 2.61 -7.81 -13.05
N SER A 31 3.83 -7.66 -12.54
CA SER A 31 4.74 -6.56 -12.93
C SER A 31 5.06 -6.60 -14.41
N GLU A 32 5.49 -7.75 -14.92
CA GLU A 32 5.80 -7.96 -16.33
C GLU A 32 4.59 -7.71 -17.22
N ALA A 33 3.44 -8.28 -16.89
CA ALA A 33 2.22 -8.09 -17.64
C ALA A 33 1.75 -6.64 -17.66
N THR A 34 1.90 -5.91 -16.55
CA THR A 34 1.54 -4.49 -16.48
C THR A 34 2.43 -3.64 -17.39
N LEU A 35 3.74 -3.92 -17.40
CA LEU A 35 4.68 -3.23 -18.29
C LEU A 35 4.40 -3.56 -19.76
N GLN A 36 4.07 -4.82 -20.08
CA GLN A 36 3.70 -5.23 -21.44
C GLN A 36 2.41 -4.55 -21.90
N ILE A 37 1.38 -4.47 -21.04
CA ILE A 37 0.15 -3.71 -21.32
C ILE A 37 0.48 -2.25 -21.64
N GLY A 38 1.34 -1.61 -20.84
CA GLY A 38 1.77 -0.24 -21.12
C GLY A 38 2.43 -0.11 -22.49
N SER A 39 3.34 -1.04 -22.82
CA SER A 39 4.02 -1.09 -24.13
C SER A 39 3.03 -1.27 -25.29
N ASP A 40 2.07 -2.20 -25.16
CA ASP A 40 1.03 -2.48 -26.17
C ASP A 40 0.14 -1.25 -26.42
N LEU A 41 -0.08 -0.43 -25.38
CA LEU A 41 -0.82 0.84 -25.47
C LEU A 41 0.06 2.01 -25.96
N GLY A 42 1.35 1.78 -26.21
CA GLY A 42 2.28 2.83 -26.67
C GLY A 42 2.82 3.72 -25.56
N TYR A 43 2.73 3.30 -24.29
CA TYR A 43 3.17 4.07 -23.13
C TYR A 43 4.52 3.60 -22.59
N SER A 44 5.36 4.54 -22.17
CA SER A 44 6.64 4.26 -21.53
C SER A 44 6.48 4.18 -20.02
N LEU A 45 6.50 2.96 -19.49
CA LEU A 45 6.36 2.68 -18.07
C LEU A 45 7.67 2.16 -17.47
N ARG A 46 7.81 2.34 -16.17
CA ARG A 46 8.76 1.63 -15.32
C ARG A 46 8.00 0.98 -14.17
N GLY A 47 8.41 -0.22 -13.80
CA GLY A 47 7.80 -0.95 -12.70
C GLY A 47 8.78 -1.92 -12.08
N TRP A 48 8.52 -2.28 -10.84
CA TRP A 48 9.31 -3.24 -10.09
C TRP A 48 8.47 -3.90 -9.00
N VAL A 49 8.94 -5.06 -8.57
CA VAL A 49 8.45 -5.71 -7.35
C VAL A 49 9.25 -5.15 -6.18
N VAL A 50 8.54 -4.69 -5.15
CA VAL A 50 9.16 -4.32 -3.87
C VAL A 50 9.39 -5.61 -3.09
N GLU A 51 10.65 -5.85 -2.77
CA GLU A 51 11.12 -7.04 -2.06
C GLU A 51 12.05 -6.65 -0.93
N GLU A 52 11.92 -7.29 0.23
CA GLU A 52 12.79 -7.12 1.38
C GLU A 52 12.98 -8.46 2.09
N GLU A 53 14.21 -8.80 2.47
CA GLU A 53 14.57 -10.04 3.16
C GLU A 53 14.06 -11.30 2.42
N GLY A 54 14.11 -11.30 1.09
CA GLY A 54 13.67 -12.41 0.26
C GLY A 54 12.15 -12.58 0.14
N LEU A 55 11.36 -11.66 0.67
CA LEU A 55 9.91 -11.65 0.59
C LEU A 55 9.44 -10.54 -0.36
N ARG A 56 8.67 -10.91 -1.37
CA ARG A 56 8.04 -9.98 -2.30
C ARG A 56 6.75 -9.45 -1.71
N HIS A 57 6.64 -8.12 -1.66
CA HIS A 57 5.54 -7.45 -0.97
C HIS A 57 4.47 -6.95 -1.94
N TYR A 58 4.85 -6.19 -2.95
CA TYR A 58 3.91 -5.58 -3.89
C TYR A 58 4.59 -5.10 -5.17
N VAL A 59 3.78 -4.77 -6.17
CA VAL A 59 4.22 -4.20 -7.44
C VAL A 59 4.02 -2.70 -7.43
N VAL A 60 4.98 -1.95 -7.97
CA VAL A 60 4.86 -0.52 -8.26
C VAL A 60 5.05 -0.29 -9.74
N THR A 61 4.19 0.54 -10.33
CA THR A 61 4.30 0.99 -11.72
C THR A 61 4.17 2.51 -11.80
N LYS A 62 5.00 3.14 -12.62
CA LYS A 62 5.00 4.59 -12.86
C LYS A 62 5.10 4.88 -14.35
N HIS A 63 4.48 5.97 -14.79
CA HIS A 63 4.70 6.53 -16.11
C HIS A 63 6.00 7.36 -16.12
N ASN A 64 6.82 7.21 -17.15
CA ASN A 64 8.13 7.88 -17.18
C ASN A 64 8.04 9.40 -17.27
N GLU A 65 6.97 9.92 -17.88
CA GLU A 65 6.70 11.35 -18.04
C GLU A 65 5.71 11.90 -16.98
N THR A 66 5.45 11.13 -15.92
CA THR A 66 4.60 11.53 -14.78
C THR A 66 3.13 11.81 -15.11
N ASP A 67 2.56 11.19 -16.16
CA ASP A 67 1.15 11.29 -16.50
C ASP A 67 0.34 10.22 -15.78
N ASP A 68 -0.50 10.62 -14.84
CA ASP A 68 -1.36 9.73 -14.05
C ASP A 68 -2.60 9.26 -14.83
N ALA A 69 -3.06 10.00 -15.82
CA ALA A 69 -4.16 9.57 -16.69
C ALA A 69 -3.79 8.34 -17.53
N ILE A 70 -2.51 8.19 -17.88
CA ILE A 70 -1.98 6.98 -18.53
C ILE A 70 -2.05 5.79 -17.59
N LEU A 71 -1.67 5.97 -16.32
CA LEU A 71 -1.76 4.89 -15.32
C LEU A 71 -3.19 4.42 -15.10
N ALA A 72 -4.18 5.33 -15.17
CA ALA A 72 -5.59 4.96 -15.10
C ALA A 72 -6.02 4.05 -16.27
N LYS A 73 -5.53 4.32 -17.49
CA LYS A 73 -5.82 3.47 -18.66
C LYS A 73 -5.17 2.09 -18.53
N VAL A 74 -3.92 2.05 -18.06
CA VAL A 74 -3.21 0.79 -17.81
C VAL A 74 -3.93 -0.01 -16.73
N LEU A 75 -4.37 0.64 -15.65
CA LEU A 75 -5.13 0.00 -14.58
C LEU A 75 -6.44 -0.63 -15.11
N ALA A 76 -7.17 0.11 -15.95
CA ALA A 76 -8.42 -0.39 -16.53
C ALA A 76 -8.18 -1.67 -17.36
N GLU A 77 -7.10 -1.74 -18.12
CA GLU A 77 -6.74 -2.91 -18.90
C GLU A 77 -6.30 -4.11 -18.02
N VAL A 78 -5.52 -3.85 -16.95
CA VAL A 78 -5.12 -4.88 -15.97
C VAL A 78 -6.35 -5.45 -15.26
N GLN A 79 -7.32 -4.60 -14.91
CA GLN A 79 -8.61 -5.01 -14.32
C GLN A 79 -9.45 -5.83 -15.30
N ALA A 80 -9.55 -5.40 -16.56
CA ALA A 80 -10.31 -6.11 -17.59
C ALA A 80 -9.77 -7.52 -17.84
N ARG A 81 -8.46 -7.74 -17.65
CA ARG A 81 -7.83 -9.08 -17.74
C ARG A 81 -7.97 -9.92 -16.47
N GLY A 82 -8.66 -9.44 -15.44
CA GLY A 82 -8.91 -10.19 -14.19
C GLY A 82 -7.66 -10.48 -13.36
N MET A 83 -6.59 -9.70 -13.50
CA MET A 83 -5.28 -9.99 -12.88
C MET A 83 -5.19 -9.61 -11.41
N LEU A 84 -6.16 -8.88 -10.86
CA LEU A 84 -6.10 -8.25 -9.54
C LEU A 84 -6.88 -8.99 -8.45
N GLU A 85 -7.20 -10.26 -8.65
CA GLU A 85 -7.85 -11.06 -7.60
C GLU A 85 -6.99 -11.10 -6.33
N GLY A 86 -7.58 -10.77 -5.19
CA GLY A 86 -6.89 -10.74 -3.90
C GLY A 86 -5.93 -9.57 -3.71
N MET A 87 -5.94 -8.56 -4.59
CA MET A 87 -5.12 -7.36 -4.49
C MET A 87 -5.91 -6.13 -4.04
N HIS A 88 -5.24 -5.23 -3.35
CA HIS A 88 -5.62 -3.81 -3.22
C HIS A 88 -4.91 -3.00 -4.30
N ILE A 89 -5.58 -1.96 -4.77
CA ILE A 89 -5.02 -0.99 -5.70
C ILE A 89 -4.75 0.30 -4.93
N HIS A 90 -3.53 0.81 -5.02
CA HIS A 90 -3.19 2.14 -4.55
C HIS A 90 -2.75 2.98 -5.75
N ALA A 91 -3.54 4.01 -6.07
CA ALA A 91 -3.24 4.96 -7.13
C ALA A 91 -3.19 6.37 -6.55
N ASN A 92 -2.07 7.04 -6.69
CA ASN A 92 -1.87 8.41 -6.22
C ASN A 92 -0.85 9.13 -7.10
N GLY A 93 -1.29 10.13 -7.86
CA GLY A 93 -0.45 10.79 -8.85
C GLY A 93 0.23 9.77 -9.77
N ASN A 94 1.51 9.94 -10.04
CA ASN A 94 2.28 9.01 -10.88
C ASN A 94 2.74 7.75 -10.11
N ASN A 95 1.84 7.15 -9.34
CA ASN A 95 2.12 5.91 -8.60
C ASN A 95 0.91 4.99 -8.66
N LEU A 96 1.07 3.84 -9.31
CA LEU A 96 0.11 2.75 -9.35
C LEU A 96 0.76 1.54 -8.67
N ALA A 97 0.17 1.08 -7.57
CA ALA A 97 0.67 -0.07 -6.85
C ALA A 97 -0.41 -1.13 -6.66
N PHE A 98 0.00 -2.40 -6.74
CA PHE A 98 -0.82 -3.58 -6.53
C PHE A 98 -0.31 -4.33 -5.30
N LEU A 99 -1.09 -4.30 -4.22
CA LEU A 99 -0.71 -4.86 -2.94
C LEU A 99 -1.60 -6.06 -2.60
N PRO A 100 -1.05 -7.21 -2.22
CA PRO A 100 -1.85 -8.31 -1.67
C PRO A 100 -2.73 -7.83 -0.50
N LYS A 101 -3.97 -8.33 -0.40
CA LYS A 101 -4.91 -7.93 0.67
C LYS A 101 -4.41 -8.22 2.08
N GLY A 102 -3.47 -9.15 2.24
CA GLY A 102 -2.77 -9.41 3.49
C GLY A 102 -1.71 -8.36 3.86
N LEU A 103 -1.41 -7.41 2.97
CA LEU A 103 -0.44 -6.34 3.19
C LEU A 103 -1.17 -5.00 3.34
N ALA A 104 -1.37 -4.55 4.58
CA ALA A 104 -2.01 -3.27 4.86
C ALA A 104 -1.34 -2.57 6.04
N LYS A 105 -1.22 -1.24 5.98
CA LYS A 105 -0.73 -0.41 7.09
C LYS A 105 -1.49 -0.69 8.38
N ARG A 106 -2.83 -0.89 8.27
CA ARG A 106 -3.70 -1.21 9.40
C ARG A 106 -3.21 -2.41 10.20
N LEU A 107 -2.82 -3.50 9.53
CA LEU A 107 -2.36 -4.72 10.21
C LEU A 107 -1.07 -4.48 11.00
N ALA A 108 -0.12 -3.75 10.42
CA ALA A 108 1.13 -3.41 11.08
C ALA A 108 0.90 -2.49 12.30
N VAL A 109 0.02 -1.50 12.16
CA VAL A 109 -0.32 -0.58 13.27
C VAL A 109 -1.09 -1.31 14.36
N GLN A 110 -2.05 -2.17 14.01
CA GLN A 110 -2.81 -2.97 14.97
C GLN A 110 -1.89 -3.88 15.80
N GLU A 111 -0.95 -4.55 15.15
CA GLU A 111 0.01 -5.40 15.86
C GLU A 111 0.95 -4.58 16.73
N TRP A 112 1.41 -3.42 16.25
CA TRP A 112 2.24 -2.52 17.04
C TRP A 112 1.50 -2.02 18.29
N LEU A 113 0.25 -1.58 18.15
CA LEU A 113 -0.58 -1.11 19.27
C LEU A 113 -0.84 -2.22 20.29
N ARG A 114 -1.08 -3.45 19.84
CA ARG A 114 -1.25 -4.61 20.73
C ARG A 114 0.00 -4.82 21.59
N ARG A 115 1.18 -4.84 20.97
CA ARG A 115 2.47 -5.01 21.69
C ARG A 115 2.79 -3.85 22.63
N ASP A 116 2.45 -2.63 22.20
CA ASP A 116 2.64 -1.44 23.01
C ASP A 116 1.76 -1.50 24.28
N ALA A 117 0.49 -1.87 24.13
CA ALA A 117 -0.42 -2.02 25.26
C ALA A 117 0.02 -3.12 26.22
N GLU A 118 0.55 -4.25 25.72
CA GLU A 118 1.10 -5.31 26.57
C GLU A 118 2.32 -4.85 27.38
N SER A 119 3.13 -3.97 26.83
CA SER A 119 4.39 -3.51 27.44
C SER A 119 4.19 -2.29 28.36
N HIS A 120 3.23 -1.41 28.05
CA HIS A 120 3.09 -0.10 28.67
C HIS A 120 1.68 0.19 29.21
N GLY A 121 0.74 -0.75 29.07
CA GLY A 121 -0.67 -0.53 29.36
C GLY A 121 -1.38 0.30 28.31
N ASP A 122 -2.69 0.48 28.47
CA ASP A 122 -3.51 1.28 27.56
C ASP A 122 -3.20 2.76 27.75
N ARG A 123 -2.85 3.44 26.65
CA ARG A 123 -2.50 4.85 26.63
C ARG A 123 -2.98 5.53 25.36
N PRO A 124 -3.29 6.84 25.40
CA PRO A 124 -3.75 7.57 24.24
C PRO A 124 -2.74 7.53 23.09
N VAL A 125 -3.24 7.24 21.89
CA VAL A 125 -2.43 7.19 20.64
C VAL A 125 -2.96 8.23 19.68
N LEU A 126 -2.05 8.99 19.07
CA LEU A 126 -2.32 9.96 18.04
C LEU A 126 -1.81 9.43 16.69
N GLY A 127 -2.71 9.30 15.70
CA GLY A 127 -2.38 8.92 14.33
C GLY A 127 -2.15 10.13 13.43
N PHE A 128 -1.16 10.04 12.55
CA PHE A 128 -0.94 11.02 11.49
C PHE A 128 -1.00 10.34 10.13
N GLY A 129 -1.78 10.92 9.21
CA GLY A 129 -1.87 10.44 7.83
C GLY A 129 -2.20 11.58 6.88
N ASP A 130 -1.81 11.47 5.61
CA ASP A 130 -2.00 12.49 4.59
C ASP A 130 -2.92 12.03 3.45
N SER A 131 -3.18 10.75 3.34
CA SER A 131 -4.01 10.15 2.29
C SER A 131 -5.30 9.54 2.84
N ILE A 132 -6.32 9.41 1.99
CA ILE A 132 -7.58 8.74 2.34
C ILE A 132 -7.33 7.29 2.78
N THR A 133 -6.35 6.62 2.20
CA THR A 133 -5.99 5.24 2.57
C THR A 133 -5.41 5.13 3.98
N ASP A 134 -4.93 6.22 4.57
CA ASP A 134 -4.40 6.23 5.93
C ASP A 134 -5.51 6.16 7.00
N LEU A 135 -6.75 6.53 6.64
CA LEU A 135 -7.89 6.33 7.51
C LEU A 135 -8.02 4.88 7.98
N GLY A 136 -7.61 3.92 7.16
CA GLY A 136 -7.64 2.50 7.50
C GLY A 136 -6.83 2.12 8.74
N PHE A 137 -5.80 2.88 9.13
CA PHE A 137 -5.09 2.67 10.39
C PHE A 137 -5.36 3.79 11.42
N MET A 138 -5.71 4.99 10.96
CA MET A 138 -5.96 6.13 11.85
C MET A 138 -7.18 5.90 12.74
N ASP A 139 -8.17 5.13 12.30
CA ASP A 139 -9.34 4.74 13.09
C ASP A 139 -9.02 3.81 14.28
N LEU A 140 -7.82 3.24 14.31
CA LEU A 140 -7.29 2.49 15.46
C LEU A 140 -6.74 3.42 16.57
N CYS A 141 -6.55 4.70 16.25
CA CYS A 141 -5.97 5.67 17.16
C CYS A 141 -7.06 6.42 17.93
N HIS A 142 -6.76 6.89 19.13
CA HIS A 142 -7.70 7.68 19.96
C HIS A 142 -8.00 9.06 19.37
N MET A 143 -7.03 9.60 18.69
CA MET A 143 -7.12 10.89 17.97
C MET A 143 -6.31 10.77 16.69
N TRP A 144 -6.64 11.56 15.69
CA TRP A 144 -5.84 11.64 14.49
C TRP A 144 -5.76 13.06 13.95
N ALA A 145 -4.70 13.32 13.17
CA ALA A 145 -4.46 14.58 12.51
C ALA A 145 -3.95 14.36 11.09
N THR A 146 -4.20 15.33 10.22
CA THR A 146 -3.73 15.33 8.84
C THR A 146 -3.04 16.65 8.53
N PRO A 147 -1.95 16.66 7.73
CA PRO A 147 -1.32 17.89 7.28
C PRO A 147 -2.31 18.74 6.46
N ALA A 148 -2.29 20.05 6.67
CA ALA A 148 -3.05 20.98 5.85
C ALA A 148 -2.67 20.80 4.36
N ARG A 149 -3.67 20.88 3.47
CA ARG A 149 -3.53 20.69 2.00
C ARG A 149 -3.18 19.25 1.57
N SER A 150 -3.18 18.28 2.47
CA SER A 150 -3.07 16.87 2.10
C SER A 150 -4.29 16.38 1.32
N GLN A 151 -4.21 15.19 0.71
CA GLN A 151 -5.35 14.56 0.06
C GLN A 151 -6.52 14.38 1.04
N LEU A 152 -6.24 13.91 2.26
CA LEU A 152 -7.24 13.70 3.29
C LEU A 152 -7.87 15.01 3.76
N ALA A 153 -7.06 16.07 3.97
CA ALA A 153 -7.58 17.37 4.37
C ALA A 153 -8.54 17.94 3.32
N LYS A 154 -8.19 17.87 2.04
CA LYS A 154 -9.07 18.32 0.94
C LYS A 154 -10.37 17.53 0.88
N ALA A 155 -10.33 16.20 1.04
CA ALA A 155 -11.54 15.39 1.05
C ALA A 155 -12.47 15.76 2.22
N VAL A 156 -11.93 16.06 3.40
CA VAL A 156 -12.71 16.54 4.55
C VAL A 156 -13.30 17.93 4.29
N GLU A 157 -12.53 18.86 3.70
CA GLU A 157 -13.00 20.20 3.34
C GLU A 157 -14.16 20.12 2.32
N GLU A 158 -14.08 19.26 1.33
CA GLU A 158 -15.15 19.03 0.35
C GLU A 158 -16.43 18.56 1.03
N MET A 159 -16.36 17.59 1.95
CA MET A 159 -17.52 17.05 2.68
C MET A 159 -18.19 18.09 3.61
N ILE A 160 -17.43 19.06 4.13
CA ILE A 160 -17.97 20.09 5.02
C ILE A 160 -18.69 21.20 4.21
N ASN A 161 -18.28 21.41 2.97
CA ASN A 161 -18.80 22.46 2.10
C ASN A 161 -19.99 22.02 1.22
N GLU A 162 -20.40 20.75 1.27
CA GLU A 162 -21.64 20.22 0.69
C GLU A 162 -22.83 20.42 1.66
#